data_3312aa846ddda67c98a0129fc66011cb
#
_entry.id   3312aa846ddda67c98a0129fc66011cb
#
_cell.length_a   1.000
_cell.length_b   1.000
_cell.length_c   1.000
_cell.angle_alpha   90.00
_cell.angle_beta   90.00
_cell.angle_gamma   90.00
#
_symmetry.space_group_name_H-M   'P 1'
#
loop_
_entity.id
_entity.type
_entity.pdbx_description
1 polymer ?
#
loop_
_entity_poly.entity_id
_entity_poly.type
_entity_poly.pdbx_seq_one_letter_code
_entity_poly.pdbx_strand_id
1 'polypeptide(L)'
;MKKIIIASLVLTTSAWASPQMIAHRGGTADAPENTLPAIQLALENRAQAIWVTVQLSRDGVPVLYRPSDLSALTTAKGKISQYTQAELATVDAGAKWKEKVAGSTIPTLKAVLERWPDTPFYIDIKSPDADPAEMGKQLLSVLKETNSLTRVRVYSTEDRYLDALPAEVPRFVTRSETRTRLANISLNHVCQTPAKKMDAYWYGLELNRKVEVVEKFTLGDGISPATLTWDKEAMDCFRSQGNAHVILLGVNSAEDYQKAQALGADGVMVDSPAQASAWLK
;
A
#
# COMPACT_ATOMS: atom_id res chain seq x y z
N MET A 1 -44.09 -33.67 37.38
CA MET A 1 -42.69 -33.59 37.00
C MET A 1 -42.54 -32.46 35.97
N LYS A 2 -42.02 -31.30 36.35
CA LYS A 2 -41.80 -30.14 35.45
C LYS A 2 -40.44 -30.30 34.81
N LYS A 3 -40.37 -30.44 33.46
CA LYS A 3 -39.12 -30.47 32.70
C LYS A 3 -38.64 -29.03 32.53
N ILE A 4 -37.49 -28.70 33.11
CA ILE A 4 -36.79 -27.42 32.89
C ILE A 4 -35.99 -27.57 31.61
N ILE A 5 -36.33 -26.82 30.58
CA ILE A 5 -35.53 -26.73 29.34
C ILE A 5 -34.52 -25.58 29.56
N ILE A 6 -33.27 -25.94 29.73
CA ILE A 6 -32.15 -24.97 29.75
C ILE A 6 -31.78 -24.65 28.28
N ALA A 7 -32.16 -23.46 27.83
CA ALA A 7 -31.74 -22.93 26.54
C ALA A 7 -30.30 -22.45 26.68
N SER A 8 -29.33 -23.19 26.14
CA SER A 8 -27.94 -22.71 26.03
C SER A 8 -27.86 -21.62 24.97
N LEU A 9 -27.62 -20.40 25.40
CA LEU A 9 -27.36 -19.26 24.53
C LEU A 9 -25.92 -19.41 23.98
N VAL A 10 -25.79 -19.87 22.75
CA VAL A 10 -24.50 -19.90 22.04
C VAL A 10 -24.20 -18.47 21.59
N LEU A 11 -23.34 -17.78 22.33
CA LEU A 11 -22.75 -16.53 21.91
C LEU A 11 -21.77 -16.82 20.75
N THR A 12 -22.21 -16.63 19.52
CA THR A 12 -21.32 -16.62 18.36
C THR A 12 -20.50 -15.32 18.41
N THR A 13 -19.31 -15.37 18.95
CA THR A 13 -18.32 -14.32 18.76
C THR A 13 -17.94 -14.32 17.29
N SER A 14 -18.36 -13.33 16.54
CA SER A 14 -17.84 -13.06 15.20
C SER A 14 -16.35 -12.72 15.35
N ALA A 15 -15.49 -13.72 15.23
CA ALA A 15 -14.06 -13.47 15.09
C ALA A 15 -13.86 -12.77 13.74
N TRP A 16 -13.53 -11.49 13.77
CA TRP A 16 -13.08 -10.79 12.58
C TRP A 16 -11.85 -11.53 12.03
N ALA A 17 -11.83 -11.79 10.73
CA ALA A 17 -10.67 -12.38 10.10
C ALA A 17 -9.45 -11.48 10.35
N SER A 18 -8.30 -12.06 10.65
CA SER A 18 -7.06 -11.29 10.81
C SER A 18 -6.75 -10.52 9.52
N PRO A 19 -6.40 -9.22 9.59
CA PRO A 19 -6.06 -8.45 8.42
C PRO A 19 -4.84 -9.06 7.70
N GLN A 20 -4.83 -9.01 6.37
CA GLN A 20 -3.71 -9.45 5.55
C GLN A 20 -2.45 -8.65 5.90
N MET A 21 -1.35 -9.32 6.24
CA MET A 21 -0.06 -8.66 6.47
C MET A 21 0.62 -8.34 5.13
N ILE A 22 0.85 -7.05 4.87
CA ILE A 22 1.41 -6.52 3.64
C ILE A 22 2.79 -5.94 3.96
N ALA A 23 3.84 -6.48 3.35
CA ALA A 23 5.22 -6.01 3.57
C ALA A 23 5.49 -4.71 2.78
N HIS A 24 5.71 -3.60 3.48
CA HIS A 24 6.04 -2.31 2.90
C HIS A 24 7.39 -2.36 2.18
N ARG A 25 7.38 -2.29 0.85
CA ARG A 25 8.55 -2.40 -0.04
C ARG A 25 9.41 -3.64 0.23
N GLY A 26 8.76 -4.76 0.61
CA GLY A 26 9.43 -5.99 0.99
C GLY A 26 9.91 -6.02 2.44
N GLY A 27 9.54 -5.06 3.29
CA GLY A 27 9.96 -4.98 4.70
C GLY A 27 11.13 -4.01 4.89
N THR A 28 10.83 -2.71 4.91
CA THR A 28 11.84 -1.62 4.97
C THR A 28 12.69 -1.62 6.24
N ALA A 29 12.25 -2.27 7.31
CA ALA A 29 13.01 -2.38 8.55
C ALA A 29 13.86 -3.67 8.64
N ASP A 30 13.59 -4.67 7.80
CA ASP A 30 14.21 -5.99 7.85
C ASP A 30 15.32 -6.16 6.81
N ALA A 31 15.21 -5.54 5.62
CA ALA A 31 16.16 -5.66 4.52
C ALA A 31 16.12 -4.43 3.58
N PRO A 32 17.10 -4.28 2.66
CA PRO A 32 17.10 -3.21 1.66
C PRO A 32 15.80 -3.20 0.85
N GLU A 33 15.06 -2.11 0.91
CA GLU A 33 13.72 -1.99 0.33
C GLU A 33 13.67 -2.24 -1.19
N ASN A 34 12.55 -2.78 -1.68
CA ASN A 34 12.30 -3.01 -3.11
C ASN A 34 13.32 -3.94 -3.80
N THR A 35 13.96 -4.84 -3.05
CA THR A 35 14.92 -5.82 -3.57
C THR A 35 14.38 -7.24 -3.50
N LEU A 36 14.93 -8.15 -4.32
CA LEU A 36 14.51 -9.56 -4.27
C LEU A 36 14.78 -10.20 -2.90
N PRO A 37 15.93 -9.97 -2.23
CA PRO A 37 16.16 -10.47 -0.87
C PRO A 37 15.13 -9.97 0.15
N ALA A 38 14.71 -8.69 0.08
CA ALA A 38 13.72 -8.14 0.99
C ALA A 38 12.35 -8.84 0.81
N ILE A 39 11.91 -9.00 -0.43
CA ILE A 39 10.65 -9.70 -0.74
C ILE A 39 10.69 -11.14 -0.25
N GLN A 40 11.79 -11.85 -0.51
CA GLN A 40 11.98 -13.23 -0.04
C GLN A 40 11.87 -13.31 1.48
N LEU A 41 12.60 -12.47 2.20
CA LEU A 41 12.60 -12.44 3.66
C LEU A 41 11.21 -12.10 4.23
N ALA A 42 10.48 -11.16 3.59
CA ALA A 42 9.13 -10.82 4.00
C ALA A 42 8.17 -12.03 3.90
N LEU A 43 8.24 -12.78 2.81
CA LEU A 43 7.42 -13.99 2.61
C LEU A 43 7.78 -15.10 3.60
N GLU A 44 9.07 -15.29 3.91
CA GLU A 44 9.53 -16.20 4.96
C GLU A 44 9.00 -15.81 6.34
N ASN A 45 8.82 -14.51 6.58
CA ASN A 45 8.19 -13.96 7.78
C ASN A 45 6.66 -13.83 7.69
N ARG A 46 6.02 -14.63 6.83
CA ARG A 46 4.56 -14.76 6.71
C ARG A 46 3.84 -13.53 6.16
N ALA A 47 4.51 -12.61 5.46
CA ALA A 47 3.80 -11.61 4.69
C ALA A 47 2.91 -12.31 3.63
N GLN A 48 1.67 -11.88 3.56
CA GLN A 48 0.66 -12.48 2.67
C GLN A 48 0.52 -11.68 1.36
N ALA A 49 1.06 -10.46 1.34
CA ALA A 49 1.18 -9.63 0.16
C ALA A 49 2.40 -8.71 0.27
N ILE A 50 2.85 -8.22 -0.86
CA ILE A 50 4.00 -7.32 -0.94
C ILE A 50 3.56 -5.99 -1.54
N TRP A 51 3.90 -4.90 -0.87
CA TRP A 51 3.80 -3.54 -1.41
C TRP A 51 5.15 -3.17 -2.02
N VAL A 52 5.19 -2.80 -3.29
CA VAL A 52 6.39 -2.37 -3.99
C VAL A 52 6.19 -0.99 -4.60
N THR A 53 7.28 -0.26 -4.82
CA THR A 53 7.22 1.03 -5.50
C THR A 53 7.94 0.96 -6.84
N VAL A 54 7.35 1.58 -7.87
CA VAL A 54 7.87 1.52 -9.23
C VAL A 54 8.13 2.89 -9.83
N GLN A 55 9.17 2.94 -10.67
CA GLN A 55 9.50 4.05 -11.54
C GLN A 55 9.82 3.52 -12.94
N LEU A 56 9.81 4.37 -13.98
CA LEU A 56 10.24 4.01 -15.33
C LEU A 56 11.70 4.33 -15.54
N SER A 57 12.46 3.35 -16.06
CA SER A 57 13.80 3.57 -16.61
C SER A 57 13.75 4.40 -17.89
N ARG A 58 14.91 4.86 -18.37
CA ARG A 58 15.05 5.61 -19.64
C ARG A 58 14.48 4.87 -20.84
N ASP A 59 14.59 3.56 -20.85
CA ASP A 59 14.07 2.66 -21.90
C ASP A 59 12.65 2.15 -21.62
N GLY A 60 11.91 2.80 -20.67
CA GLY A 60 10.50 2.56 -20.42
C GLY A 60 10.19 1.28 -19.64
N VAL A 61 11.17 0.67 -18.97
CA VAL A 61 10.97 -0.55 -18.18
C VAL A 61 10.58 -0.19 -16.75
N PRO A 62 9.45 -0.73 -16.19
CA PRO A 62 9.12 -0.56 -14.78
C PRO A 62 10.12 -1.29 -13.88
N VAL A 63 10.81 -0.55 -13.01
CA VAL A 63 11.80 -1.05 -12.05
C VAL A 63 11.39 -0.70 -10.63
N LEU A 64 11.84 -1.49 -9.64
CA LEU A 64 11.50 -1.27 -8.24
C LEU A 64 12.50 -0.29 -7.60
N TYR A 65 12.05 0.91 -7.34
CA TYR A 65 12.80 1.92 -6.58
C TYR A 65 11.87 3.02 -6.08
N ARG A 66 12.11 3.54 -4.86
CA ARG A 66 11.20 4.55 -4.26
C ARG A 66 11.71 5.98 -4.30
N PRO A 67 12.95 6.30 -3.87
CA PRO A 67 13.40 7.68 -3.83
C PRO A 67 13.45 8.33 -5.22
N SER A 68 13.36 9.64 -5.27
CA SER A 68 13.46 10.40 -6.53
C SER A 68 14.88 10.46 -7.09
N ASP A 69 15.89 10.17 -6.26
CA ASP A 69 17.30 10.16 -6.64
C ASP A 69 17.98 8.88 -6.14
N LEU A 70 18.82 8.28 -6.99
CA LEU A 70 19.57 7.05 -6.67
C LEU A 70 20.48 7.21 -5.46
N SER A 71 21.01 8.42 -5.22
CA SER A 71 21.91 8.69 -4.10
C SER A 71 21.27 8.48 -2.72
N ALA A 72 19.95 8.36 -2.64
CA ALA A 72 19.27 8.10 -1.37
C ALA A 72 19.63 6.73 -0.77
N LEU A 73 19.69 5.67 -1.58
CA LEU A 73 19.92 4.29 -1.14
C LEU A 73 21.16 3.63 -1.76
N THR A 74 21.77 4.27 -2.76
CA THR A 74 22.88 3.71 -3.55
C THR A 74 24.08 4.65 -3.58
N THR A 75 25.16 4.22 -4.19
CA THR A 75 26.34 5.08 -4.52
C THR A 75 26.19 5.84 -5.84
N ALA A 76 25.19 5.48 -6.67
CA ALA A 76 24.86 6.20 -7.89
C ALA A 76 24.10 7.48 -7.58
N LYS A 77 23.96 8.38 -8.56
CA LYS A 77 23.28 9.68 -8.44
C LYS A 77 22.29 9.85 -9.57
N GLY A 78 21.34 10.76 -9.41
CA GLY A 78 20.36 11.10 -10.43
C GLY A 78 19.12 10.22 -10.39
N LYS A 79 18.24 10.43 -11.36
CA LYS A 79 16.92 9.80 -11.41
C LYS A 79 16.96 8.44 -12.11
N ILE A 80 16.04 7.58 -11.76
CA ILE A 80 15.82 6.29 -12.46
C ILE A 80 15.64 6.50 -13.98
N SER A 81 14.90 7.51 -14.40
CA SER A 81 14.64 7.86 -15.80
C SER A 81 15.88 8.23 -16.63
N GLN A 82 17.02 8.46 -16.00
CA GLN A 82 18.29 8.75 -16.67
C GLN A 82 19.08 7.49 -17.06
N TYR A 83 18.69 6.32 -16.58
CA TYR A 83 19.39 5.05 -16.76
C TYR A 83 18.51 4.04 -17.48
N THR A 84 19.12 3.20 -18.31
CA THR A 84 18.47 2.00 -18.86
C THR A 84 18.29 0.94 -17.78
N GLN A 85 17.38 0.00 -18.03
CA GLN A 85 17.18 -1.15 -17.14
C GLN A 85 18.49 -1.94 -16.94
N ALA A 86 19.29 -2.12 -17.99
CA ALA A 86 20.56 -2.85 -17.92
C ALA A 86 21.58 -2.15 -17.01
N GLU A 87 21.67 -0.82 -17.06
CA GLU A 87 22.50 -0.03 -16.13
C GLU A 87 22.01 -0.16 -14.68
N LEU A 88 20.69 -0.05 -14.46
CA LEU A 88 20.08 -0.16 -13.13
C LEU A 88 20.26 -1.54 -12.49
N ALA A 89 20.26 -2.60 -13.27
CA ALA A 89 20.46 -3.98 -12.80
C ALA A 89 21.83 -4.20 -12.12
N THR A 90 22.81 -3.32 -12.36
CA THR A 90 24.13 -3.37 -11.74
C THR A 90 24.26 -2.49 -10.50
N VAL A 91 23.27 -1.67 -10.21
CA VAL A 91 23.28 -0.74 -9.06
C VAL A 91 22.93 -1.50 -7.78
N ASP A 92 23.79 -1.39 -6.76
CA ASP A 92 23.52 -1.93 -5.43
C ASP A 92 22.54 -1.05 -4.66
N ALA A 93 21.28 -1.48 -4.61
CA ALA A 93 20.22 -0.81 -3.85
C ALA A 93 20.34 -0.98 -2.33
N GLY A 94 21.21 -1.85 -1.87
CA GLY A 94 21.55 -2.08 -0.47
C GLY A 94 22.82 -1.36 -0.01
N ALA A 95 23.45 -0.53 -0.85
CA ALA A 95 24.75 0.08 -0.57
C ALA A 95 24.79 0.92 0.72
N LYS A 96 23.64 1.48 1.12
CA LYS A 96 23.49 2.26 2.37
C LYS A 96 22.75 1.50 3.48
N TRP A 97 22.48 0.24 3.29
CA TRP A 97 21.94 -0.61 4.35
C TRP A 97 23.01 -0.93 5.39
N LYS A 98 22.59 -1.15 6.64
CA LYS A 98 23.49 -1.41 7.79
C LYS A 98 24.45 -2.58 7.57
N GLU A 99 24.04 -3.58 6.79
CA GLU A 99 24.82 -4.78 6.49
C GLU A 99 24.72 -5.10 5.00
N LYS A 100 25.76 -5.71 4.44
CA LYS A 100 25.74 -6.11 3.03
C LYS A 100 24.78 -7.28 2.83
N VAL A 101 23.79 -7.09 1.97
CA VAL A 101 22.83 -8.12 1.57
C VAL A 101 23.07 -8.48 0.11
N ALA A 102 23.50 -9.72 -0.15
CA ALA A 102 23.77 -10.17 -1.51
C ALA A 102 22.52 -10.12 -2.39
N GLY A 103 22.66 -9.72 -3.65
CA GLY A 103 21.56 -9.65 -4.62
C GLY A 103 20.64 -8.42 -4.44
N SER A 104 21.03 -7.43 -3.64
CA SER A 104 20.28 -6.19 -3.46
C SER A 104 20.44 -5.22 -4.62
N THR A 105 20.17 -5.67 -5.84
CA THR A 105 20.14 -4.80 -7.03
C THR A 105 18.73 -4.27 -7.27
N ILE A 106 18.59 -3.30 -8.20
CA ILE A 106 17.30 -2.76 -8.62
C ILE A 106 16.64 -3.73 -9.61
N PRO A 107 15.58 -4.48 -9.20
CA PRO A 107 14.95 -5.46 -10.07
C PRO A 107 13.90 -4.80 -10.97
N THR A 108 13.55 -5.44 -12.09
CA THR A 108 12.36 -5.09 -12.86
C THR A 108 11.11 -5.61 -12.18
N LEU A 109 9.98 -4.91 -12.38
CA LEU A 109 8.67 -5.38 -11.93
C LEU A 109 8.34 -6.76 -12.53
N LYS A 110 8.67 -6.97 -13.82
CA LYS A 110 8.47 -8.24 -14.51
C LYS A 110 9.18 -9.39 -13.78
N ALA A 111 10.47 -9.26 -13.50
CA ALA A 111 11.26 -10.29 -12.81
C ALA A 111 10.68 -10.61 -11.41
N VAL A 112 10.19 -9.61 -10.69
CA VAL A 112 9.52 -9.79 -9.38
C VAL A 112 8.24 -10.60 -9.53
N LEU A 113 7.37 -10.23 -10.46
CA LEU A 113 6.07 -10.90 -10.64
C LEU A 113 6.22 -12.33 -11.17
N GLU A 114 7.22 -12.59 -12.02
CA GLU A 114 7.55 -13.94 -12.51
C GLU A 114 8.11 -14.85 -11.40
N ARG A 115 8.92 -14.28 -10.49
CA ARG A 115 9.53 -15.04 -9.40
C ARG A 115 8.53 -15.51 -8.36
N TRP A 116 7.47 -14.75 -8.12
CA TRP A 116 6.42 -15.07 -7.14
C TRP A 116 5.03 -15.02 -7.81
N PRO A 117 4.69 -16.01 -8.64
CA PRO A 117 3.48 -15.99 -9.47
C PRO A 117 2.17 -16.05 -8.66
N ASP A 118 2.20 -16.57 -7.43
CA ASP A 118 1.02 -16.73 -6.58
C ASP A 118 0.89 -15.64 -5.51
N THR A 119 1.89 -14.75 -5.39
CA THR A 119 1.89 -13.70 -4.35
C THR A 119 1.11 -12.48 -4.82
N PRO A 120 0.18 -11.94 -4.03
CA PRO A 120 -0.46 -10.66 -4.28
C PRO A 120 0.54 -9.49 -4.17
N PHE A 121 0.46 -8.54 -5.10
CA PHE A 121 1.28 -7.32 -5.06
C PHE A 121 0.44 -6.06 -5.11
N TYR A 122 0.80 -5.07 -4.29
CA TYR A 122 0.32 -3.71 -4.39
C TYR A 122 1.45 -2.85 -4.96
N ILE A 123 1.20 -2.25 -6.13
CA ILE A 123 2.21 -1.50 -6.89
C ILE A 123 1.95 -0.01 -6.73
N ASP A 124 2.83 0.68 -6.03
CA ASP A 124 2.76 2.12 -5.80
C ASP A 124 3.65 2.87 -6.81
N ILE A 125 3.03 3.68 -7.66
CA ILE A 125 3.77 4.49 -8.63
C ILE A 125 4.41 5.67 -7.90
N LYS A 126 5.73 5.75 -7.95
CA LYS A 126 6.56 6.81 -7.34
C LYS A 126 7.53 7.43 -8.35
N SER A 127 7.14 7.49 -9.61
CA SER A 127 7.95 8.10 -10.66
C SER A 127 7.80 9.62 -10.62
N PRO A 128 8.86 10.39 -10.40
CA PRO A 128 8.74 11.84 -10.27
C PRO A 128 8.45 12.54 -11.62
N ASP A 129 8.81 11.91 -12.73
CA ASP A 129 8.88 12.53 -14.05
C ASP A 129 8.40 11.65 -15.22
N ALA A 130 7.86 10.46 -14.96
CA ALA A 130 7.29 9.64 -16.02
C ALA A 130 6.00 10.26 -16.58
N ASP A 131 5.78 10.10 -17.87
CA ASP A 131 4.48 10.36 -18.47
C ASP A 131 3.45 9.35 -17.93
N PRO A 132 2.29 9.82 -17.41
CA PRO A 132 1.30 8.92 -16.81
C PRO A 132 0.71 7.90 -17.76
N ALA A 133 0.50 8.25 -19.04
CA ALA A 133 -0.05 7.32 -20.02
C ALA A 133 0.96 6.24 -20.40
N GLU A 134 2.24 6.62 -20.55
CA GLU A 134 3.32 5.67 -20.80
C GLU A 134 3.51 4.74 -19.59
N MET A 135 3.51 5.24 -18.36
CA MET A 135 3.54 4.41 -17.15
C MET A 135 2.39 3.39 -17.15
N GLY A 136 1.17 3.84 -17.42
CA GLY A 136 -0.01 2.97 -17.47
C GLY A 136 0.09 1.88 -18.54
N LYS A 137 0.58 2.23 -19.73
CA LYS A 137 0.81 1.30 -20.85
C LYS A 137 1.87 0.23 -20.49
N GLN A 138 3.00 0.65 -19.92
CA GLN A 138 4.08 -0.27 -19.54
C GLN A 138 3.66 -1.20 -18.39
N LEU A 139 2.92 -0.69 -17.41
CA LEU A 139 2.35 -1.53 -16.35
C LEU A 139 1.40 -2.57 -16.93
N LEU A 140 0.46 -2.17 -17.80
CA LEU A 140 -0.48 -3.11 -18.42
C LEU A 140 0.24 -4.21 -19.20
N SER A 141 1.29 -3.85 -19.97
CA SER A 141 2.11 -4.84 -20.72
C SER A 141 2.71 -5.88 -19.78
N VAL A 142 3.40 -5.42 -18.74
CA VAL A 142 4.04 -6.31 -17.75
C VAL A 142 3.00 -7.19 -17.06
N LEU A 143 1.85 -6.63 -16.64
CA LEU A 143 0.80 -7.38 -15.95
C LEU A 143 0.16 -8.45 -16.83
N LYS A 144 0.00 -8.19 -18.13
CA LYS A 144 -0.49 -9.18 -19.11
C LYS A 144 0.55 -10.28 -19.35
N GLU A 145 1.80 -9.90 -19.59
CA GLU A 145 2.90 -10.84 -19.83
C GLU A 145 3.13 -11.82 -18.67
N THR A 146 2.92 -11.35 -17.43
CA THR A 146 3.11 -12.14 -16.21
C THR A 146 1.83 -12.76 -15.65
N ASN A 147 0.69 -12.62 -16.36
CA ASN A 147 -0.63 -13.08 -15.91
C ASN A 147 -1.00 -12.58 -14.50
N SER A 148 -0.68 -11.31 -14.19
CA SER A 148 -0.77 -10.76 -12.83
C SER A 148 -1.98 -9.87 -12.57
N LEU A 149 -2.83 -9.60 -13.55
CA LEU A 149 -3.97 -8.68 -13.42
C LEU A 149 -4.93 -9.02 -12.27
N THR A 150 -5.09 -10.30 -11.93
CA THR A 150 -6.03 -10.74 -10.88
C THR A 150 -5.47 -10.61 -9.46
N ARG A 151 -4.14 -10.54 -9.30
CA ARG A 151 -3.42 -10.54 -8.01
C ARG A 151 -2.68 -9.24 -7.72
N VAL A 152 -2.85 -8.23 -8.56
CA VAL A 152 -2.18 -6.93 -8.44
C VAL A 152 -3.21 -5.82 -8.30
N ARG A 153 -2.85 -4.74 -7.57
CA ARG A 153 -3.55 -3.47 -7.57
C ARG A 153 -2.56 -2.32 -7.57
N VAL A 154 -2.87 -1.30 -8.38
CA VAL A 154 -2.01 -0.13 -8.52
C VAL A 154 -2.50 0.99 -7.61
N TYR A 155 -1.56 1.61 -6.92
CA TYR A 155 -1.73 2.75 -6.03
C TYR A 155 -0.83 3.90 -6.48
N SER A 156 -1.19 5.12 -6.15
CA SER A 156 -0.30 6.27 -6.23
C SER A 156 -0.73 7.35 -5.24
N THR A 157 0.24 8.17 -4.81
CA THR A 157 -0.05 9.42 -4.09
C THR A 157 -0.39 10.57 -5.04
N GLU A 158 -0.16 10.39 -6.34
CA GLU A 158 -0.47 11.35 -7.39
C GLU A 158 -1.62 10.81 -8.25
N ASP A 159 -2.78 11.44 -8.18
CA ASP A 159 -4.01 10.99 -8.85
C ASP A 159 -3.83 10.86 -10.36
N ARG A 160 -2.98 11.72 -10.99
CA ARG A 160 -2.70 11.69 -12.43
C ARG A 160 -2.28 10.30 -12.95
N TYR A 161 -1.55 9.53 -12.15
CA TYR A 161 -1.15 8.17 -12.53
C TYR A 161 -2.32 7.21 -12.52
N LEU A 162 -3.16 7.26 -11.48
CA LEU A 162 -4.33 6.38 -11.38
C LEU A 162 -5.40 6.72 -12.45
N ASP A 163 -5.57 8.01 -12.75
CA ASP A 163 -6.52 8.47 -13.78
C ASP A 163 -6.08 8.06 -15.20
N ALA A 164 -4.78 8.01 -15.48
CA ALA A 164 -4.23 7.61 -16.78
C ALA A 164 -4.10 6.09 -16.97
N LEU A 165 -4.34 5.26 -15.94
CA LEU A 165 -4.25 3.81 -16.09
C LEU A 165 -5.31 3.29 -17.09
N PRO A 166 -4.97 2.32 -17.95
CA PRO A 166 -5.96 1.56 -18.73
C PRO A 166 -7.03 0.92 -17.83
N ALA A 167 -8.25 0.79 -18.34
CA ALA A 167 -9.40 0.31 -17.55
C ALA A 167 -9.19 -1.09 -16.97
N GLU A 168 -8.47 -1.95 -17.68
CA GLU A 168 -8.17 -3.33 -17.25
C GLU A 168 -7.24 -3.40 -16.03
N VAL A 169 -6.48 -2.35 -15.73
CA VAL A 169 -5.53 -2.34 -14.60
C VAL A 169 -6.29 -2.13 -13.28
N PRO A 170 -6.31 -3.12 -12.38
CA PRO A 170 -6.94 -2.96 -11.07
C PRO A 170 -6.21 -1.89 -10.25
N ARG A 171 -6.99 -1.02 -9.60
CA ARG A 171 -6.43 0.13 -8.88
C ARG A 171 -7.15 0.41 -7.58
N PHE A 172 -6.50 1.15 -6.71
CA PHE A 172 -7.11 1.77 -5.55
C PHE A 172 -7.96 2.99 -5.96
N VAL A 173 -8.91 3.38 -5.13
CA VAL A 173 -9.48 4.72 -5.12
C VAL A 173 -8.34 5.72 -4.87
N THR A 174 -8.40 6.89 -5.47
CA THR A 174 -7.32 7.87 -5.33
C THR A 174 -7.08 8.23 -3.87
N ARG A 175 -5.81 8.50 -3.54
CA ARG A 175 -5.45 8.88 -2.18
C ARG A 175 -6.13 10.19 -1.75
N SER A 176 -6.26 11.14 -2.67
CA SER A 176 -6.93 12.42 -2.41
C SER A 176 -8.39 12.21 -2.02
N GLU A 177 -9.14 11.38 -2.77
CA GLU A 177 -10.53 11.04 -2.45
C GLU A 177 -10.64 10.31 -1.12
N THR A 178 -9.82 9.26 -0.90
CA THR A 178 -9.81 8.51 0.36
C THR A 178 -9.57 9.43 1.56
N ARG A 179 -8.56 10.31 1.47
CA ARG A 179 -8.24 11.28 2.52
C ARG A 179 -9.37 12.28 2.76
N THR A 180 -9.95 12.83 1.70
CA THR A 180 -11.04 13.80 1.80
C THR A 180 -12.27 13.20 2.45
N ARG A 181 -12.66 11.98 2.07
CA ARG A 181 -13.78 11.27 2.69
C ARG A 181 -13.51 11.01 4.17
N LEU A 182 -12.32 10.50 4.51
CA LEU A 182 -11.96 10.27 5.92
C LEU A 182 -11.96 11.58 6.73
N ALA A 183 -11.47 12.68 6.15
CA ALA A 183 -11.51 13.99 6.80
C ALA A 183 -12.94 14.46 7.07
N ASN A 184 -13.85 14.32 6.10
CA ASN A 184 -15.25 14.70 6.27
C ASN A 184 -15.95 13.89 7.35
N ILE A 185 -15.63 12.60 7.48
CA ILE A 185 -16.18 11.77 8.56
C ILE A 185 -15.56 12.21 9.91
N SER A 186 -14.22 12.26 9.99
CA SER A 186 -13.53 12.53 11.26
C SER A 186 -13.78 13.92 11.82
N LEU A 187 -14.04 14.92 10.97
CA LEU A 187 -14.19 16.32 11.38
C LEU A 187 -15.65 16.80 11.40
N ASN A 188 -16.51 16.23 10.56
CA ASN A 188 -17.85 16.73 10.33
C ASN A 188 -18.94 15.66 10.48
N HIS A 189 -18.60 14.40 10.75
CA HIS A 189 -19.54 13.26 10.78
C HIS A 189 -20.35 13.11 9.48
N VAL A 190 -19.74 13.45 8.32
CA VAL A 190 -20.41 13.40 7.02
C VAL A 190 -19.87 12.24 6.19
N CYS A 191 -20.71 11.24 5.95
CA CYS A 191 -20.43 10.11 5.09
C CYS A 191 -20.75 10.45 3.63
N GLN A 192 -19.72 10.66 2.82
CA GLN A 192 -19.86 10.94 1.39
C GLN A 192 -19.78 9.66 0.55
N THR A 193 -20.55 9.61 -0.54
CA THR A 193 -20.44 8.53 -1.55
C THR A 193 -19.15 8.68 -2.37
N PRO A 194 -18.58 7.57 -2.90
CA PRO A 194 -17.46 7.63 -3.83
C PRO A 194 -17.80 8.45 -5.09
N ALA A 195 -16.81 9.19 -5.60
CA ALA A 195 -16.98 10.03 -6.78
C ALA A 195 -17.25 9.21 -8.05
N LYS A 196 -16.66 8.02 -8.16
CA LYS A 196 -16.83 7.10 -9.29
C LYS A 196 -17.43 5.78 -8.81
N LYS A 197 -18.39 5.22 -9.55
CA LYS A 197 -18.91 3.88 -9.29
C LYS A 197 -17.89 2.83 -9.75
N MET A 198 -17.55 1.89 -8.88
CA MET A 198 -16.62 0.78 -9.13
C MET A 198 -17.27 -0.54 -8.68
N ASP A 199 -16.86 -1.66 -9.26
CA ASP A 199 -17.34 -3.00 -8.85
C ASP A 199 -16.78 -3.39 -7.47
N ALA A 200 -15.58 -2.92 -7.15
CA ALA A 200 -14.96 -3.03 -5.84
C ALA A 200 -14.13 -1.79 -5.53
N TYR A 201 -14.26 -1.29 -4.31
CA TYR A 201 -13.52 -0.13 -3.83
C TYR A 201 -12.35 -0.59 -2.98
N TRP A 202 -11.15 -0.15 -3.33
CA TRP A 202 -9.94 -0.41 -2.54
C TRP A 202 -9.40 0.91 -2.02
N TYR A 203 -9.36 1.04 -0.71
CA TYR A 203 -8.91 2.24 -0.03
C TYR A 203 -7.60 1.96 0.70
N GLY A 204 -6.63 2.87 0.56
CA GLY A 204 -5.34 2.78 1.24
C GLY A 204 -4.97 4.12 1.85
N LEU A 205 -4.90 4.19 3.18
CA LEU A 205 -4.44 5.39 3.89
C LEU A 205 -3.82 4.98 5.24
N GLU A 206 -3.00 5.86 5.80
CA GLU A 206 -2.41 5.64 7.12
C GLU A 206 -3.48 5.45 8.20
N LEU A 207 -3.24 4.53 9.14
CA LEU A 207 -4.11 4.28 10.29
C LEU A 207 -4.33 5.56 11.12
N ASN A 208 -3.26 6.34 11.31
CA ASN A 208 -3.29 7.64 11.95
C ASN A 208 -2.53 8.64 11.06
N ARG A 209 -3.22 9.68 10.60
CA ARG A 209 -2.61 10.68 9.74
C ARG A 209 -2.71 12.07 10.35
N LYS A 210 -1.57 12.65 10.68
CA LYS A 210 -1.49 14.05 11.09
C LYS A 210 -1.74 14.94 9.86
N VAL A 211 -2.59 15.94 10.02
CA VAL A 211 -2.94 16.94 9.02
C VAL A 211 -2.97 18.32 9.66
N GLU A 212 -2.87 19.35 8.83
CA GLU A 212 -3.12 20.72 9.21
C GLU A 212 -4.45 21.15 8.60
N VAL A 213 -5.35 21.65 9.44
CA VAL A 213 -6.59 22.29 9.01
C VAL A 213 -6.26 23.77 8.84
N VAL A 214 -6.45 24.27 7.63
CA VAL A 214 -6.20 25.69 7.30
C VAL A 214 -7.53 26.40 7.15
N GLU A 215 -7.82 27.33 8.05
CA GLU A 215 -8.96 28.23 7.97
C GLU A 215 -8.50 29.58 7.42
N LYS A 216 -9.16 30.05 6.36
CA LYS A 216 -8.82 31.33 5.73
C LYS A 216 -9.64 32.44 6.36
N PHE A 217 -8.96 33.42 6.95
CA PHE A 217 -9.56 34.63 7.49
C PHE A 217 -9.13 35.85 6.66
N THR A 218 -9.83 36.99 6.83
CA THR A 218 -9.51 38.23 6.12
C THR A 218 -8.10 38.78 6.43
N LEU A 219 -7.58 38.48 7.62
CA LEU A 219 -6.26 38.98 8.08
C LEU A 219 -5.16 37.93 8.09
N GLY A 220 -5.40 36.75 7.49
CA GLY A 220 -4.42 35.65 7.39
C GLY A 220 -5.05 34.29 7.60
N ASP A 221 -4.22 33.26 7.56
CA ASP A 221 -4.64 31.86 7.71
C ASP A 221 -4.50 31.39 9.17
N GLY A 222 -5.53 30.79 9.73
CA GLY A 222 -5.47 30.01 10.97
C GLY A 222 -5.05 28.59 10.66
N ILE A 223 -4.01 28.05 11.32
CA ILE A 223 -3.53 26.68 11.15
C ILE A 223 -3.74 25.92 12.45
N SER A 224 -4.50 24.82 12.39
CA SER A 224 -4.75 23.95 13.53
C SER A 224 -4.30 22.52 13.21
N PRO A 225 -3.49 21.87 14.08
CA PRO A 225 -3.15 20.47 13.89
C PRO A 225 -4.36 19.57 14.18
N ALA A 226 -4.57 18.58 13.34
CA ALA A 226 -5.58 17.54 13.52
C ALA A 226 -5.01 16.16 13.16
N THR A 227 -5.70 15.10 13.60
CA THR A 227 -5.34 13.74 13.22
C THR A 227 -6.56 13.07 12.62
N LEU A 228 -6.43 12.61 11.39
CA LEU A 228 -7.42 11.74 10.78
C LEU A 228 -7.16 10.31 11.27
N THR A 229 -8.17 9.71 11.87
CA THR A 229 -8.12 8.35 12.42
C THR A 229 -9.24 7.51 11.85
N TRP A 230 -8.93 6.24 11.59
CA TRP A 230 -9.95 5.26 11.29
C TRP A 230 -10.61 4.83 12.61
N ASP A 231 -11.94 4.89 12.63
CA ASP A 231 -12.80 4.41 13.70
C ASP A 231 -13.97 3.62 13.11
N LYS A 232 -14.91 3.21 13.96
CA LYS A 232 -16.08 2.44 13.51
C LYS A 232 -16.95 3.23 12.55
N GLU A 233 -17.16 4.53 12.78
CA GLU A 233 -17.97 5.39 11.91
C GLU A 233 -17.34 5.48 10.51
N ALA A 234 -16.03 5.68 10.44
CA ALA A 234 -15.31 5.70 9.19
C ALA A 234 -15.40 4.35 8.45
N MET A 235 -15.17 3.23 9.14
CA MET A 235 -15.25 1.90 8.53
C MET A 235 -16.65 1.60 8.02
N ASP A 236 -17.69 1.91 8.79
CA ASP A 236 -19.08 1.71 8.39
C ASP A 236 -19.42 2.56 7.15
N CYS A 237 -18.98 3.81 7.10
CA CYS A 237 -19.17 4.69 5.94
C CYS A 237 -18.48 4.16 4.68
N PHE A 238 -17.20 3.79 4.77
CA PHE A 238 -16.45 3.28 3.63
C PHE A 238 -17.03 1.96 3.10
N ARG A 239 -17.61 1.13 3.97
CA ARG A 239 -18.23 -0.16 3.60
C ARG A 239 -19.68 -0.04 3.17
N SER A 240 -20.37 1.06 3.47
CA SER A 240 -21.77 1.26 3.11
C SER A 240 -22.05 1.24 1.61
N GLN A 241 -21.03 1.45 0.80
CA GLN A 241 -21.12 1.52 -0.66
C GLN A 241 -20.96 0.17 -1.38
N GLY A 242 -20.96 -0.95 -0.66
CA GLY A 242 -20.87 -2.30 -1.21
C GLY A 242 -19.49 -2.93 -1.04
N ASN A 243 -18.95 -3.59 -2.08
CA ASN A 243 -17.70 -4.33 -2.00
C ASN A 243 -16.50 -3.38 -1.78
N ALA A 244 -16.15 -3.14 -0.52
CA ALA A 244 -15.09 -2.22 -0.11
C ALA A 244 -14.02 -2.94 0.71
N HIS A 245 -12.77 -2.67 0.34
CA HIS A 245 -11.57 -3.18 1.02
C HIS A 245 -10.77 -2.00 1.57
N VAL A 246 -10.40 -2.09 2.84
CA VAL A 246 -9.63 -1.04 3.53
C VAL A 246 -8.28 -1.59 3.95
N ILE A 247 -7.22 -1.00 3.40
CA ILE A 247 -5.83 -1.31 3.74
C ILE A 247 -5.27 -0.17 4.58
N LEU A 248 -4.90 -0.48 5.83
CA LEU A 248 -4.36 0.50 6.76
C LEU A 248 -2.83 0.54 6.67
N LEU A 249 -2.30 1.71 6.33
CA LEU A 249 -0.87 1.91 6.11
C LEU A 249 -0.17 2.33 7.41
N GLY A 250 1.12 1.94 7.57
CA GLY A 250 1.96 2.35 8.70
C GLY A 250 1.59 1.70 10.03
N VAL A 251 1.16 0.44 10.00
CA VAL A 251 0.84 -0.36 11.21
C VAL A 251 2.12 -1.04 11.67
N ASN A 252 2.83 -0.41 12.62
CA ASN A 252 4.18 -0.83 13.03
C ASN A 252 4.29 -1.17 14.53
N SER A 253 3.16 -1.42 15.20
CA SER A 253 3.11 -1.89 16.58
C SER A 253 2.01 -2.94 16.77
N ALA A 254 2.11 -3.75 17.81
CA ALA A 254 1.08 -4.71 18.18
C ALA A 254 -0.24 -4.02 18.53
N GLU A 255 -0.18 -2.83 19.13
CA GLU A 255 -1.35 -2.02 19.48
C GLU A 255 -2.09 -1.55 18.22
N ASP A 256 -1.36 -0.99 17.24
CA ASP A 256 -1.94 -0.57 15.95
C ASP A 256 -2.52 -1.76 15.19
N TYR A 257 -1.86 -2.93 15.24
CA TYR A 257 -2.38 -4.15 14.63
C TYR A 257 -3.70 -4.58 15.26
N GLN A 258 -3.78 -4.62 16.59
CA GLN A 258 -5.01 -4.96 17.31
C GLN A 258 -6.13 -3.97 17.01
N LYS A 259 -5.81 -2.66 16.93
CA LYS A 259 -6.77 -1.64 16.51
C LYS A 259 -7.28 -1.88 15.09
N ALA A 260 -6.39 -2.15 14.15
CA ALA A 260 -6.76 -2.46 12.76
C ALA A 260 -7.63 -3.71 12.66
N GLN A 261 -7.32 -4.76 13.44
CA GLN A 261 -8.11 -5.98 13.52
C GLN A 261 -9.51 -5.72 14.11
N ALA A 262 -9.60 -4.96 15.20
CA ALA A 262 -10.87 -4.59 15.83
C ALA A 262 -11.76 -3.73 14.91
N LEU A 263 -11.16 -2.92 14.03
CA LEU A 263 -11.85 -2.17 12.99
C LEU A 263 -12.28 -3.04 11.81
N GLY A 264 -11.85 -4.30 11.74
CA GLY A 264 -12.12 -5.19 10.61
C GLY A 264 -11.41 -4.77 9.33
N ALA A 265 -10.20 -4.22 9.41
CA ALA A 265 -9.39 -3.90 8.22
C ALA A 265 -9.11 -5.15 7.40
N ASP A 266 -9.10 -5.03 6.07
CA ASP A 266 -8.80 -6.15 5.17
C ASP A 266 -7.29 -6.42 5.09
N GLY A 267 -6.47 -5.39 5.27
CA GLY A 267 -5.02 -5.51 5.30
C GLY A 267 -4.34 -4.42 6.10
N VAL A 268 -3.13 -4.72 6.54
CA VAL A 268 -2.23 -3.79 7.24
C VAL A 268 -0.86 -3.78 6.58
N MET A 269 -0.33 -2.60 6.30
CA MET A 269 1.01 -2.45 5.75
C MET A 269 2.01 -2.23 6.89
N VAL A 270 3.01 -3.10 6.97
CA VAL A 270 4.03 -3.14 8.02
C VAL A 270 5.43 -2.94 7.46
N ASP A 271 6.30 -2.28 8.23
CA ASP A 271 7.71 -2.06 7.86
C ASP A 271 8.60 -3.26 8.22
N SER A 272 8.23 -4.04 9.24
CA SER A 272 8.94 -5.26 9.65
C SER A 272 8.01 -6.47 9.74
N PRO A 273 7.89 -7.27 8.67
CA PRO A 273 7.23 -8.57 8.73
C PRO A 273 7.81 -9.49 9.79
N ALA A 274 9.13 -9.44 10.03
CA ALA A 274 9.79 -10.22 11.07
C ALA A 274 9.21 -9.95 12.46
N GLN A 275 8.98 -8.69 12.83
CA GLN A 275 8.33 -8.31 14.08
C GLN A 275 6.84 -8.58 14.07
N ALA A 276 6.17 -8.22 12.97
CA ALA A 276 4.72 -8.33 12.85
C ALA A 276 4.22 -9.78 12.88
N SER A 277 5.02 -10.75 12.46
CA SER A 277 4.66 -12.18 12.55
C SER A 277 4.35 -12.64 13.97
N ALA A 278 4.87 -11.97 15.00
CA ALA A 278 4.57 -12.23 16.39
C ALA A 278 3.18 -11.73 16.82
N TRP A 279 2.58 -10.79 16.09
CA TRP A 279 1.26 -10.22 16.40
C TRP A 279 0.10 -11.09 15.89
N LEU A 280 0.38 -12.04 15.00
CA LEU A 280 -0.61 -12.95 14.38
C LEU A 280 -1.07 -14.11 15.29
N LYS A 281 -0.81 -14.03 16.58
CA LYS A 281 -1.10 -15.10 17.57
C LYS A 281 -2.55 -15.03 18.06
#